data_a6084f705b3f5c6475d7339d5c077aa6
#
_entry.id   a6084f705b3f5c6475d7339d5c077aa6
#
_cell.length_a   1.000
_cell.length_b   1.000
_cell.length_c   1.000
_cell.angle_alpha   90.00
_cell.angle_beta   90.00
_cell.angle_gamma   90.00
#
_symmetry.space_group_name_H-M   'P 1'
#
loop_
_entity.id
_entity.type
_entity.pdbx_description
1 polymer ?
#
loop_
_entity_poly.entity_id
_entity_poly.type
_entity_poly.pdbx_seq_one_letter_code
_entity_poly.pdbx_strand_id
1 'polypeptide(L)'
;MSIGPSRPLALEKPETIDLKQAARYFGQRGEPDAATASLLERCAVPILAAAAPHAVWLESDVDSLAEAGLLQGEDVYRHLTGCDRAILLAVTLGPGVDAQIRRAGVGDIAAGVASDALGSALAEQMADAAEAELRNAAAGQGRYLTGRYSPGYGDWPLAVQ
;
A
#
# COMPACT_ATOMS: atom_id res chain seq x y z
N MET A 1 -26.89 -7.49 -6.54
CA MET A 1 -26.56 -6.04 -6.68
C MET A 1 -25.26 -5.92 -7.45
N SER A 2 -24.98 -4.79 -8.11
CA SER A 2 -23.78 -4.67 -8.96
C SER A 2 -22.71 -3.84 -8.24
N ILE A 3 -21.49 -4.34 -8.20
CA ILE A 3 -20.31 -3.57 -7.77
C ILE A 3 -20.18 -2.38 -8.70
N GLY A 4 -20.05 -1.17 -8.14
CA GLY A 4 -19.89 0.06 -8.90
C GLY A 4 -18.58 0.10 -9.70
N PRO A 5 -18.45 1.03 -10.67
CA PRO A 5 -17.21 1.18 -11.42
C PRO A 5 -16.07 1.69 -10.55
N SER A 6 -14.85 1.21 -10.82
CA SER A 6 -13.65 1.79 -10.23
C SER A 6 -13.40 3.21 -10.75
N ARG A 7 -12.82 4.05 -9.90
CA ARG A 7 -12.49 5.45 -10.19
C ARG A 7 -11.01 5.68 -9.94
N PRO A 8 -10.32 6.45 -10.78
CA PRO A 8 -8.96 6.86 -10.49
C PRO A 8 -8.93 7.80 -9.28
N LEU A 9 -7.86 7.70 -8.49
CA LEU A 9 -7.54 8.63 -7.43
C LEU A 9 -6.23 9.32 -7.78
N ALA A 10 -6.24 10.65 -7.90
CA ALA A 10 -5.04 11.40 -8.15
C ALA A 10 -4.18 11.43 -6.87
N LEU A 11 -2.94 11.00 -6.98
CA LEU A 11 -1.97 11.03 -5.90
C LEU A 11 -0.70 11.74 -6.38
N GLU A 12 -0.15 12.58 -5.54
CA GLU A 12 1.16 13.17 -5.78
C GLU A 12 2.25 12.20 -5.32
N LYS A 13 3.26 12.01 -6.16
CA LYS A 13 4.44 11.23 -5.78
C LYS A 13 5.20 12.01 -4.70
N PRO A 14 5.57 11.38 -3.57
CA PRO A 14 6.31 12.05 -2.52
C PRO A 14 7.73 12.39 -2.99
N GLU A 15 8.32 13.42 -2.42
CA GLU A 15 9.70 13.83 -2.69
C GLU A 15 10.72 12.89 -2.03
N THR A 16 10.33 12.21 -0.96
CA THR A 16 11.20 11.32 -0.17
C THR A 16 10.49 10.05 0.25
N ILE A 17 11.25 9.00 0.51
CA ILE A 17 10.77 7.73 1.09
C ILE A 17 11.01 7.77 2.60
N ASP A 18 10.07 7.26 3.38
CA ASP A 18 10.25 7.06 4.83
C ASP A 18 11.35 6.01 5.09
N LEU A 19 12.56 6.49 5.35
CA LEU A 19 13.72 5.62 5.62
C LEU A 19 13.59 4.84 6.94
N LYS A 20 12.85 5.35 7.92
CA LYS A 20 12.58 4.60 9.17
C LYS A 20 11.67 3.41 8.91
N GLN A 21 10.64 3.61 8.11
CA GLN A 21 9.77 2.52 7.66
C GLN A 21 10.56 1.51 6.82
N ALA A 22 11.36 1.98 5.86
CA ALA A 22 12.21 1.13 5.04
C ALA A 22 13.21 0.31 5.89
N ALA A 23 13.82 0.91 6.91
CA ALA A 23 14.70 0.21 7.82
C ALA A 23 14.02 -0.94 8.57
N ARG A 24 12.74 -0.77 8.95
CA ARG A 24 11.93 -1.86 9.56
C ARG A 24 11.71 -3.01 8.59
N TYR A 25 11.37 -2.72 7.32
CA TYR A 25 11.23 -3.73 6.28
C TYR A 25 12.57 -4.40 5.93
N PHE A 26 13.68 -3.67 6.05
CA PHE A 26 15.02 -4.21 5.91
C PHE A 26 15.44 -5.14 7.08
N GLY A 27 14.63 -5.19 8.14
CA GLY A 27 14.84 -6.06 9.30
C GLY A 27 15.52 -5.39 10.50
N GLN A 28 15.74 -4.07 10.47
CA GLN A 28 16.31 -3.33 11.59
C GLN A 28 15.28 -3.13 12.71
N ARG A 29 15.74 -3.32 13.94
CA ARG A 29 14.98 -3.00 15.15
C ARG A 29 15.56 -1.72 15.77
N GLY A 30 14.79 -0.63 15.73
CA GLY A 30 15.24 0.69 16.21
C GLY A 30 15.85 1.55 15.11
N GLU A 31 16.75 2.47 15.50
CA GLU A 31 17.44 3.32 14.51
C GLU A 31 18.47 2.50 13.73
N PRO A 32 18.54 2.66 12.40
CA PRO A 32 19.52 1.95 11.58
C PRO A 32 20.95 2.41 11.91
N ASP A 33 21.92 1.49 11.83
CA ASP A 33 23.31 1.87 11.90
C ASP A 33 23.73 2.70 10.66
N ALA A 34 24.91 3.35 10.76
CA ALA A 34 25.37 4.26 9.71
C ALA A 34 25.55 3.58 8.34
N ALA A 35 25.91 2.29 8.31
CA ALA A 35 26.08 1.55 7.07
C ALA A 35 24.73 1.26 6.42
N THR A 36 23.75 0.82 7.20
CA THR A 36 22.38 0.58 6.74
C THR A 36 21.70 1.88 6.30
N ALA A 37 21.83 2.96 7.07
CA ALA A 37 21.29 4.26 6.70
C ALA A 37 21.85 4.74 5.36
N SER A 38 23.17 4.70 5.18
CA SER A 38 23.82 5.07 3.92
C SER A 38 23.39 4.19 2.73
N LEU A 39 23.18 2.88 2.94
CA LEU A 39 22.69 1.97 1.92
C LEU A 39 21.27 2.35 1.49
N LEU A 40 20.35 2.56 2.44
CA LEU A 40 18.98 2.96 2.17
C LEU A 40 18.92 4.30 1.44
N GLU A 41 19.69 5.30 1.87
CA GLU A 41 19.74 6.61 1.20
C GLU A 41 20.18 6.50 -0.27
N ARG A 42 21.24 5.72 -0.55
CA ARG A 42 21.70 5.51 -1.93
C ARG A 42 20.68 4.77 -2.79
N CYS A 43 19.99 3.77 -2.24
CA CYS A 43 18.99 2.99 -2.96
C CYS A 43 17.67 3.74 -3.12
N ALA A 44 17.34 4.71 -2.26
CA ALA A 44 16.10 5.47 -2.32
C ALA A 44 15.98 6.31 -3.59
N VAL A 45 17.08 6.92 -4.03
CA VAL A 45 17.07 7.80 -5.21
C VAL A 45 16.58 7.09 -6.47
N PRO A 46 17.14 5.94 -6.89
CA PRO A 46 16.68 5.24 -8.08
C PRO A 46 15.27 4.63 -7.94
N ILE A 47 14.88 4.20 -6.74
CA ILE A 47 13.50 3.72 -6.48
C ILE A 47 12.51 4.86 -6.67
N LEU A 48 12.77 6.00 -6.04
CA LEU A 48 11.90 7.17 -6.16
C LEU A 48 11.82 7.69 -7.60
N ALA A 49 12.95 7.70 -8.31
CA ALA A 49 12.98 8.09 -9.73
C ALA A 49 12.15 7.16 -10.62
N ALA A 50 12.16 5.84 -10.35
CA ALA A 50 11.43 4.84 -11.11
C ALA A 50 9.93 4.79 -10.79
N ALA A 51 9.50 5.35 -9.66
CA ALA A 51 8.12 5.29 -9.21
C ALA A 51 7.19 6.16 -10.06
N ALA A 52 6.09 5.56 -10.51
CA ALA A 52 4.96 6.19 -11.17
C ALA A 52 3.67 5.74 -10.46
N PRO A 53 3.32 6.35 -9.30
CA PRO A 53 2.21 5.89 -8.50
C PRO A 53 0.87 6.08 -9.19
N HIS A 54 0.00 5.06 -9.06
CA HIS A 54 -1.38 5.11 -9.49
C HIS A 54 -2.26 4.49 -8.41
N ALA A 55 -3.45 5.04 -8.24
CA ALA A 55 -4.45 4.48 -7.35
C ALA A 55 -5.81 4.45 -8.03
N VAL A 56 -6.57 3.41 -7.74
CA VAL A 56 -7.97 3.28 -8.11
C VAL A 56 -8.77 2.85 -6.89
N TRP A 57 -10.02 3.28 -6.82
CA TRP A 57 -10.91 2.90 -5.75
C TRP A 57 -12.33 2.68 -6.27
N LEU A 58 -13.10 1.93 -5.53
CA LEU A 58 -14.55 1.80 -5.71
C LEU A 58 -15.23 1.72 -4.34
N GLU A 59 -16.47 2.14 -4.28
CA GLU A 59 -17.33 2.00 -3.11
C GLU A 59 -18.50 1.07 -3.45
N SER A 60 -18.80 0.14 -2.57
CA SER A 60 -19.90 -0.80 -2.72
C SER A 60 -20.50 -1.15 -1.36
N ASP A 61 -21.72 -1.71 -1.39
CA ASP A 61 -22.32 -2.31 -0.22
C ASP A 61 -21.49 -3.55 0.20
N VAL A 62 -21.36 -3.78 1.49
CA VAL A 62 -20.61 -4.93 2.04
C VAL A 62 -21.19 -6.26 1.51
N ASP A 63 -22.52 -6.38 1.47
CA ASP A 63 -23.20 -7.58 0.95
C ASP A 63 -22.86 -7.86 -0.52
N SER A 64 -22.80 -6.82 -1.36
CA SER A 64 -22.43 -6.96 -2.77
C SER A 64 -20.99 -7.44 -2.96
N LEU A 65 -20.06 -6.99 -2.09
CA LEU A 65 -18.67 -7.45 -2.11
C LEU A 65 -18.55 -8.92 -1.63
N ALA A 66 -19.37 -9.31 -0.64
CA ALA A 66 -19.44 -10.69 -0.16
C ALA A 66 -19.98 -11.64 -1.24
N GLU A 67 -21.09 -11.26 -1.92
CA GLU A 67 -21.68 -12.02 -3.03
C GLU A 67 -20.69 -12.20 -4.20
N ALA A 68 -19.83 -11.21 -4.43
CA ALA A 68 -18.76 -11.28 -5.43
C ALA A 68 -17.56 -12.14 -5.01
N GLY A 69 -17.56 -12.68 -3.78
CA GLY A 69 -16.46 -13.50 -3.24
C GLY A 69 -15.20 -12.72 -2.88
N LEU A 70 -15.30 -11.39 -2.77
CA LEU A 70 -14.16 -10.53 -2.44
C LEU A 70 -13.88 -10.49 -0.93
N LEU A 71 -14.88 -10.73 -0.09
CA LEU A 71 -14.73 -10.81 1.36
C LEU A 71 -14.69 -12.29 1.77
N GLN A 72 -13.52 -12.75 2.18
CA GLN A 72 -13.29 -14.15 2.58
C GLN A 72 -12.61 -14.19 3.95
N GLY A 73 -13.04 -15.14 4.81
CA GLY A 73 -12.56 -15.25 6.17
C GLY A 73 -13.40 -14.46 7.17
N GLU A 74 -13.26 -14.78 8.46
CA GLU A 74 -14.06 -14.15 9.54
C GLU A 74 -13.52 -12.78 9.96
N ASP A 75 -12.21 -12.59 9.85
CA ASP A 75 -11.55 -11.37 10.35
C ASP A 75 -11.93 -10.13 9.55
N VAL A 76 -12.10 -10.25 8.22
CA VAL A 76 -12.56 -9.14 7.38
C VAL A 76 -14.00 -8.75 7.72
N TYR A 77 -14.89 -9.70 8.01
CA TYR A 77 -16.25 -9.40 8.45
C TYR A 77 -16.27 -8.76 9.84
N ARG A 78 -15.40 -9.22 10.76
CA ARG A 78 -15.24 -8.58 12.08
C ARG A 78 -14.76 -7.14 11.95
N HIS A 79 -13.82 -6.88 11.03
CA HIS A 79 -13.33 -5.54 10.73
C HIS A 79 -14.43 -4.63 10.17
N LEU A 80 -15.33 -5.15 9.36
CA LEU A 80 -16.44 -4.44 8.74
C LEU A 80 -17.72 -4.40 9.60
N THR A 81 -17.65 -4.89 10.86
CA THR A 81 -18.82 -4.89 11.75
C THR A 81 -19.39 -3.49 11.92
N GLY A 82 -20.68 -3.32 11.63
CA GLY A 82 -21.38 -2.04 11.71
C GLY A 82 -21.19 -1.12 10.50
N CYS A 83 -20.48 -1.61 9.46
CA CYS A 83 -20.35 -0.93 8.17
C CYS A 83 -21.41 -1.50 7.20
N ASP A 84 -22.17 -0.65 6.56
CA ASP A 84 -23.07 -0.99 5.43
C ASP A 84 -22.36 -0.89 4.08
N ARG A 85 -21.31 -0.09 4.01
CA ARG A 85 -20.50 0.13 2.80
C ARG A 85 -19.01 -0.05 3.07
N ALA A 86 -18.28 -0.44 2.04
CA ALA A 86 -16.83 -0.51 2.08
C ALA A 86 -16.21 0.10 0.81
N ILE A 87 -15.00 0.59 0.96
CA ILE A 87 -14.16 1.08 -0.14
C ILE A 87 -13.09 0.04 -0.42
N LEU A 88 -13.01 -0.44 -1.65
CA LEU A 88 -11.85 -1.17 -2.14
C LEU A 88 -10.87 -0.17 -2.77
N LEU A 89 -9.64 -0.23 -2.33
CA LEU A 89 -8.54 0.63 -2.79
C LEU A 89 -7.41 -0.24 -3.33
N ALA A 90 -6.92 0.07 -4.52
CA ALA A 90 -5.70 -0.51 -5.06
C ALA A 90 -4.70 0.60 -5.39
N VAL A 91 -3.46 0.40 -4.98
CA VAL A 91 -2.34 1.32 -5.20
C VAL A 91 -1.19 0.55 -5.83
N THR A 92 -0.53 1.15 -6.81
CA THR A 92 0.68 0.61 -7.43
C THR A 92 1.74 1.70 -7.57
N LEU A 93 3.00 1.32 -7.49
CA LEU A 93 4.14 2.19 -7.80
C LEU A 93 4.54 2.15 -9.27
N GLY A 94 3.86 1.31 -10.06
CA GLY A 94 4.20 1.07 -11.46
C GLY A 94 5.36 0.08 -11.65
N PRO A 95 5.51 -0.47 -12.86
CA PRO A 95 6.47 -1.54 -13.15
C PRO A 95 7.94 -1.11 -13.07
N GLY A 96 8.20 0.19 -13.07
CA GLY A 96 9.56 0.74 -12.97
C GLY A 96 10.24 0.38 -11.65
N VAL A 97 9.49 0.38 -10.54
CA VAL A 97 10.02 0.04 -9.21
C VAL A 97 10.46 -1.42 -9.17
N ASP A 98 9.63 -2.36 -9.64
CA ASP A 98 9.98 -3.78 -9.69
C ASP A 98 11.22 -4.04 -10.57
N ALA A 99 11.31 -3.35 -11.70
CA ALA A 99 12.47 -3.44 -12.57
C ALA A 99 13.73 -2.91 -11.88
N GLN A 100 13.61 -1.83 -11.10
CA GLN A 100 14.74 -1.24 -10.37
C GLN A 100 15.19 -2.14 -9.21
N ILE A 101 14.25 -2.75 -8.47
CA ILE A 101 14.56 -3.72 -7.40
C ILE A 101 15.35 -4.90 -7.97
N ARG A 102 14.86 -5.50 -9.08
CA ARG A 102 15.57 -6.61 -9.76
C ARG A 102 16.96 -6.20 -10.21
N ARG A 103 17.11 -4.99 -10.78
CA ARG A 103 18.41 -4.48 -11.23
C ARG A 103 19.38 -4.28 -10.08
N ALA A 104 18.92 -3.72 -8.96
CA ALA A 104 19.75 -3.50 -7.78
C ALA A 104 20.29 -4.81 -7.19
N GLY A 105 19.49 -5.89 -7.25
CA GLY A 105 19.87 -7.21 -6.76
C GLY A 105 20.90 -7.95 -7.65
N VAL A 106 21.15 -7.47 -8.86
CA VAL A 106 22.17 -8.07 -9.72
C VAL A 106 23.58 -7.68 -9.25
N GLY A 107 24.27 -8.61 -8.62
CA GLY A 107 25.63 -8.39 -8.12
C GLY A 107 25.75 -7.77 -6.73
N ASP A 108 24.67 -7.23 -6.17
CA ASP A 108 24.60 -6.70 -4.80
C ASP A 108 23.27 -7.08 -4.13
N ILE A 109 23.31 -8.20 -3.40
CA ILE A 109 22.13 -8.72 -2.69
C ILE A 109 21.61 -7.71 -1.65
N ALA A 110 22.51 -7.00 -0.95
CA ALA A 110 22.12 -6.03 0.07
C ALA A 110 21.39 -4.84 -0.56
N ALA A 111 21.86 -4.35 -1.70
CA ALA A 111 21.17 -3.31 -2.47
C ALA A 111 19.80 -3.78 -2.98
N GLY A 112 19.68 -5.05 -3.40
CA GLY A 112 18.41 -5.64 -3.80
C GLY A 112 17.39 -5.65 -2.66
N VAL A 113 17.78 -6.14 -1.48
CA VAL A 113 16.92 -6.18 -0.28
C VAL A 113 16.57 -4.77 0.21
N ALA A 114 17.55 -3.84 0.21
CA ALA A 114 17.29 -2.45 0.56
C ALA A 114 16.30 -1.78 -0.40
N SER A 115 16.42 -2.05 -1.71
CA SER A 115 15.50 -1.53 -2.71
C SER A 115 14.10 -2.08 -2.56
N ASP A 116 13.93 -3.36 -2.22
CA ASP A 116 12.65 -3.99 -1.92
C ASP A 116 11.99 -3.37 -0.68
N ALA A 117 12.76 -3.19 0.40
CA ALA A 117 12.30 -2.52 1.61
C ALA A 117 11.84 -1.08 1.35
N LEU A 118 12.57 -0.34 0.50
CA LEU A 118 12.20 1.02 0.08
C LEU A 118 10.95 1.03 -0.79
N GLY A 119 10.80 0.07 -1.72
CA GLY A 119 9.58 -0.11 -2.50
C GLY A 119 8.37 -0.36 -1.62
N SER A 120 8.50 -1.23 -0.61
CA SER A 120 7.45 -1.50 0.37
C SER A 120 7.08 -0.26 1.19
N ALA A 121 8.07 0.49 1.69
CA ALA A 121 7.83 1.72 2.44
C ALA A 121 7.13 2.79 1.57
N LEU A 122 7.54 2.93 0.32
CA LEU A 122 6.91 3.88 -0.62
C LEU A 122 5.47 3.46 -0.96
N ALA A 123 5.19 2.16 -1.12
CA ALA A 123 3.84 1.66 -1.35
C ALA A 123 2.91 1.98 -0.18
N GLU A 124 3.38 1.81 1.06
CA GLU A 124 2.62 2.20 2.26
C GLU A 124 2.39 3.72 2.33
N GLN A 125 3.40 4.55 2.05
CA GLN A 125 3.21 6.01 1.98
C GLN A 125 2.12 6.40 0.97
N MET A 126 2.10 5.76 -0.20
CA MET A 126 1.09 6.03 -1.22
C MET A 126 -0.29 5.53 -0.79
N ALA A 127 -0.36 4.40 -0.11
CA ALA A 127 -1.62 3.88 0.43
C ALA A 127 -2.16 4.78 1.56
N ASP A 128 -1.28 5.32 2.43
CA ASP A 128 -1.65 6.28 3.47
C ASP A 128 -2.18 7.59 2.86
N ALA A 129 -1.52 8.10 1.81
CA ALA A 129 -1.98 9.28 1.10
C ALA A 129 -3.37 9.05 0.45
N ALA A 130 -3.55 7.90 -0.20
CA ALA A 130 -4.84 7.52 -0.78
C ALA A 130 -5.95 7.41 0.28
N GLU A 131 -5.66 6.78 1.41
CA GLU A 131 -6.60 6.70 2.52
C GLU A 131 -6.98 8.08 3.05
N ALA A 132 -6.01 8.98 3.21
CA ALA A 132 -6.25 10.34 3.69
C ALA A 132 -7.22 11.11 2.77
N GLU A 133 -7.05 11.02 1.45
CA GLU A 133 -7.94 11.63 0.46
C GLU A 133 -9.36 11.04 0.54
N LEU A 134 -9.48 9.72 0.61
CA LEU A 134 -10.78 9.05 0.72
C LEU A 134 -11.47 9.37 2.06
N ARG A 135 -10.70 9.47 3.14
CA ARG A 135 -11.20 9.84 4.47
C ARG A 135 -11.74 11.27 4.48
N ASN A 136 -11.02 12.22 3.86
CA ASN A 136 -11.46 13.59 3.71
C ASN A 136 -12.74 13.68 2.86
N ALA A 137 -12.83 12.96 1.76
CA ALA A 137 -14.01 12.90 0.92
C ALA A 137 -15.23 12.32 1.65
N ALA A 138 -15.04 11.26 2.44
CA ALA A 138 -16.10 10.67 3.26
C ALA A 138 -16.57 11.64 4.36
N ALA A 139 -15.63 12.31 5.05
CA ALA A 139 -15.94 13.28 6.09
C ALA A 139 -16.77 14.46 5.55
N GLY A 140 -16.50 14.93 4.33
CA GLY A 140 -17.29 15.95 3.65
C GLY A 140 -18.76 15.53 3.39
N GLN A 141 -19.04 14.22 3.46
CA GLN A 141 -20.38 13.63 3.35
C GLN A 141 -20.98 13.21 4.70
N GLY A 142 -20.35 13.59 5.82
CA GLY A 142 -20.76 13.20 7.17
C GLY A 142 -20.52 11.72 7.49
N ARG A 143 -19.60 11.06 6.76
CA ARG A 143 -19.25 9.64 6.94
C ARG A 143 -17.82 9.49 7.45
N TYR A 144 -17.53 8.37 8.08
CA TYR A 144 -16.21 8.07 8.63
C TYR A 144 -15.74 6.72 8.13
N LEU A 145 -14.44 6.62 7.81
CA LEU A 145 -13.81 5.36 7.43
C LEU A 145 -13.16 4.71 8.66
N THR A 146 -13.28 3.39 8.76
CA THR A 146 -12.43 2.55 9.61
C THR A 146 -10.99 2.56 9.09
N GLY A 147 -10.06 1.92 9.78
CA GLY A 147 -8.71 1.71 9.26
C GLY A 147 -8.70 0.74 8.06
N ARG A 148 -7.60 0.75 7.30
CA ARG A 148 -7.42 -0.22 6.21
C ARG A 148 -7.28 -1.64 6.76
N TYR A 149 -7.80 -2.60 6.00
CA TYR A 149 -7.59 -4.02 6.19
C TYR A 149 -7.28 -4.64 4.83
N SER A 150 -6.23 -5.43 4.73
CA SER A 150 -5.72 -5.92 3.44
C SER A 150 -5.79 -7.44 3.36
N PRO A 151 -6.00 -8.02 2.16
CA PRO A 151 -5.76 -9.45 1.95
C PRO A 151 -4.38 -9.86 2.46
N GLY A 152 -4.30 -11.04 3.10
CA GLY A 152 -3.10 -11.52 3.78
C GLY A 152 -3.05 -11.20 5.28
N TYR A 153 -3.95 -10.33 5.80
CA TYR A 153 -4.13 -10.15 7.24
C TYR A 153 -5.16 -11.13 7.79
N GLY A 154 -4.90 -11.64 9.01
CA GLY A 154 -5.77 -12.61 9.65
C GLY A 154 -6.01 -13.84 8.75
N ASP A 155 -7.27 -14.20 8.58
CA ASP A 155 -7.70 -15.31 7.73
C ASP A 155 -8.18 -14.87 6.33
N TRP A 156 -8.00 -13.57 5.94
CA TRP A 156 -8.34 -13.09 4.60
C TRP A 156 -7.26 -13.52 3.60
N PRO A 157 -7.56 -14.42 2.64
CA PRO A 157 -6.54 -14.95 1.75
C PRO A 157 -5.83 -13.88 0.92
N LEU A 158 -4.50 -13.97 0.83
CA LEU A 158 -3.71 -13.07 -0.03
C LEU A 158 -4.11 -13.17 -1.51
N ALA A 159 -4.61 -14.32 -1.95
CA ALA A 159 -5.03 -14.55 -3.33
C ALA A 159 -6.24 -13.69 -3.77
N VAL A 160 -6.90 -13.00 -2.84
CA VAL A 160 -7.97 -12.05 -3.15
C VAL A 160 -7.43 -10.69 -3.64
N GLN A 161 -6.13 -10.42 -3.42
CA GLN A 161 -5.46 -9.17 -3.79
C GLN A 161 -5.35 -8.94 -5.32
#